data_6c82f8881e6295ef76c760a8214a23c2
#
_entry.id   6c82f8881e6295ef76c760a8214a23c2
#
_cell.length_a   1.000
_cell.length_b   1.000
_cell.length_c   1.000
_cell.angle_alpha   90.00
_cell.angle_beta   90.00
_cell.angle_gamma   90.00
#
_symmetry.space_group_name_H-M   'P 1'
#
loop_
_entity.id
_entity.type
_entity.pdbx_description
1 polymer ?
#
loop_
_entity_poly.entity_id
_entity_poly.type
_entity_poly.pdbx_seq_one_letter_code
_entity_poly.pdbx_strand_id
1 'polypeptide(L)'
;RRDMATNSVAKLMSVIMFERRYFPLLSQVIVGGVQTTPEIYTLDPLGSLLPDNYAAVGTGAEMALGIMDAEYKKNMSEDTSKKLAIKAVKSSIQRDSASGDGIDVLTITKKGIEEESLGL
;
A
#
# COMPACT_ATOMS: atom_id res chain seq x y z
N ARG A 1 0.80 26.62 -6.45
CA ARG A 1 0.71 25.25 -6.95
C ARG A 1 0.28 24.32 -5.83
N ARG A 2 -0.73 23.55 -6.07
CA ARG A 2 -1.28 22.61 -5.09
C ARG A 2 -0.80 21.18 -5.34
N ASP A 3 -0.55 20.44 -4.27
CA ASP A 3 -0.33 19.01 -4.38
C ASP A 3 -1.64 18.31 -4.78
N MET A 4 -1.54 17.26 -5.57
CA MET A 4 -2.71 16.48 -5.94
C MET A 4 -3.25 15.72 -4.74
N ALA A 5 -4.58 15.67 -4.62
CA ALA A 5 -5.22 14.81 -3.65
C ALA A 5 -4.94 13.34 -3.96
N THR A 6 -4.88 12.50 -2.93
CA THR A 6 -4.62 11.06 -3.08
C THR A 6 -5.61 10.41 -4.04
N ASN A 7 -6.90 10.72 -3.93
CA ASN A 7 -7.89 10.13 -4.82
C ASN A 7 -7.73 10.61 -6.27
N SER A 8 -7.22 11.84 -6.47
CA SER A 8 -6.97 12.36 -7.82
C SER A 8 -5.81 11.62 -8.49
N VAL A 9 -4.74 11.35 -7.74
CA VAL A 9 -3.62 10.54 -8.23
C VAL A 9 -4.09 9.13 -8.57
N ALA A 10 -4.86 8.51 -7.67
CA ALA A 10 -5.39 7.17 -7.89
C ALA A 10 -6.31 7.11 -9.12
N LYS A 11 -7.16 8.11 -9.30
CA LYS A 11 -8.03 8.20 -10.47
C LYS A 11 -7.24 8.38 -11.77
N LEU A 12 -6.20 9.21 -11.74
CA LEU A 12 -5.34 9.40 -12.91
C LEU A 12 -4.66 8.09 -13.29
N MET A 13 -4.11 7.37 -12.32
CA MET A 13 -3.51 6.06 -12.57
C MET A 13 -4.54 5.06 -13.10
N SER A 14 -5.75 5.07 -12.54
CA SER A 14 -6.83 4.21 -12.99
C SER A 14 -7.18 4.46 -14.46
N VAL A 15 -7.26 5.72 -14.88
CA VAL A 15 -7.52 6.08 -16.26
C VAL A 15 -6.40 5.59 -17.18
N ILE A 16 -5.15 5.79 -16.80
CA ILE A 16 -4.01 5.32 -17.57
C ILE A 16 -4.03 3.80 -17.72
N MET A 17 -4.30 3.08 -16.65
CA MET A 17 -4.37 1.62 -16.68
C MET A 17 -5.53 1.14 -17.54
N PHE A 18 -6.68 1.80 -17.47
CA PHE A 18 -7.84 1.47 -18.29
C PHE A 18 -7.58 1.71 -19.79
N GLU A 19 -6.93 2.79 -20.14
CA GLU A 19 -6.55 3.07 -21.54
C GLU A 19 -5.62 2.02 -22.10
N ARG A 20 -4.87 1.33 -21.25
CA ARG A 20 -3.95 0.26 -21.62
C ARG A 20 -4.53 -1.13 -21.40
N ARG A 21 -5.84 -1.27 -21.27
CA ARG A 21 -6.48 -2.55 -20.91
C ARG A 21 -6.26 -3.67 -21.92
N TYR A 22 -5.99 -3.35 -23.18
CA TYR A 22 -5.65 -4.36 -24.20
C TYR A 22 -4.19 -4.80 -24.11
N PHE A 23 -3.37 -4.00 -23.44
CA PHE A 23 -2.00 -4.31 -23.11
C PHE A 23 -1.84 -4.00 -21.62
N PRO A 24 -2.47 -4.79 -20.75
CA PRO A 24 -2.55 -4.43 -19.34
C PRO A 24 -1.18 -4.35 -18.69
N LEU A 25 -1.03 -3.40 -17.77
CA LEU A 25 0.14 -3.33 -16.90
C LEU A 25 0.07 -4.54 -15.98
N LEU A 26 1.13 -5.34 -15.96
CA LEU A 26 1.18 -6.60 -15.20
C LEU A 26 1.50 -6.39 -13.72
N SER A 27 1.24 -5.21 -13.20
CA SER A 27 1.50 -4.89 -11.80
C SER A 27 0.25 -4.37 -11.13
N GLN A 28 0.08 -4.74 -9.88
CA GLN A 28 -0.90 -4.13 -9.00
C GLN A 28 -0.25 -2.93 -8.34
N VAL A 29 -1.04 -1.90 -8.05
CA VAL A 29 -0.54 -0.65 -7.50
C VAL A 29 -1.38 -0.26 -6.28
N ILE A 30 -0.69 0.21 -5.23
CA ILE A 30 -1.32 0.82 -4.08
C ILE A 30 -0.95 2.30 -4.10
N VAL A 31 -1.95 3.16 -3.94
CA VAL A 31 -1.74 4.61 -3.79
C VAL A 31 -2.21 5.00 -2.40
N GLY A 32 -1.32 5.55 -1.61
CA GLY A 32 -1.65 6.01 -0.26
C GLY A 32 -1.26 7.48 -0.08
N GLY A 33 -2.00 8.16 0.77
CA GLY A 33 -1.69 9.55 1.09
C GLY A 33 -2.62 10.12 2.13
N VAL A 34 -2.33 11.34 2.55
CA VAL A 34 -3.12 12.08 3.54
C VAL A 34 -3.34 13.50 3.04
N GLN A 35 -4.59 13.91 3.00
CA GLN A 35 -4.94 15.32 2.77
C GLN A 35 -5.71 15.85 3.98
N THR A 36 -6.94 15.42 4.18
CA THR A 36 -7.69 15.66 5.42
C THR A 36 -7.70 14.40 6.28
N THR A 37 -7.85 13.24 5.65
CA THR A 37 -7.81 11.94 6.32
C THR A 37 -6.89 11.01 5.53
N PRO A 38 -6.32 9.99 6.17
CA PRO A 38 -5.56 8.98 5.44
C PRO A 38 -6.44 8.21 4.46
N GLU A 39 -5.94 7.96 3.27
CA GLU A 39 -6.64 7.22 2.23
C GLU A 39 -5.70 6.24 1.55
N ILE A 40 -6.21 5.05 1.25
CA ILE A 40 -5.51 4.03 0.46
C ILE A 40 -6.43 3.57 -0.66
N TYR A 41 -5.87 3.49 -1.86
CA TYR A 41 -6.57 2.94 -3.02
C TYR A 41 -5.73 1.82 -3.62
N THR A 42 -6.39 0.74 -4.00
CA THR A 42 -5.75 -0.33 -4.76
C THR A 42 -6.24 -0.28 -6.21
N LEU A 43 -5.33 -0.54 -7.13
CA LEU A 43 -5.62 -0.60 -8.56
C LEU A 43 -5.19 -1.96 -9.08
N ASP A 44 -6.09 -2.63 -9.80
CA ASP A 44 -5.75 -3.88 -10.47
C ASP A 44 -5.20 -3.61 -11.88
N PRO A 45 -4.67 -4.62 -12.58
CA PRO A 45 -4.09 -4.41 -13.92
C PRO A 45 -5.08 -3.89 -14.96
N LEU A 46 -6.38 -4.02 -14.73
CA LEU A 46 -7.41 -3.51 -15.63
C LEU A 46 -7.83 -2.07 -15.31
N GLY A 47 -7.24 -1.47 -14.29
CA GLY A 47 -7.52 -0.10 -13.91
C GLY A 47 -8.67 0.09 -12.94
N SER A 48 -9.18 -0.97 -12.34
CA SER A 48 -10.21 -0.84 -11.30
C SER A 48 -9.64 -0.14 -10.07
N LEU A 49 -10.40 0.78 -9.52
CA LEU A 49 -10.01 1.61 -8.39
C LEU A 49 -10.87 1.28 -7.18
N LEU A 50 -10.25 0.83 -6.09
CA LEU A 50 -10.96 0.44 -4.86
C LEU A 50 -10.33 1.12 -3.65
N PRO A 51 -11.13 1.83 -2.84
CA PRO A 51 -10.64 2.35 -1.56
C PRO A 51 -10.50 1.20 -0.56
N ASP A 52 -9.53 1.32 0.34
CA ASP A 52 -9.26 0.27 1.30
C ASP A 52 -8.73 0.85 2.62
N ASN A 53 -8.81 0.05 3.69
CA ASN A 53 -8.25 0.42 4.99
C ASN A 53 -6.83 -0.11 5.15
N TYR A 54 -6.53 -1.21 4.50
CA TYR A 54 -5.19 -1.77 4.36
C TYR A 54 -5.13 -2.58 3.08
N ALA A 55 -3.94 -2.76 2.54
CA ALA A 55 -3.79 -3.49 1.29
C ALA A 55 -2.39 -4.09 1.20
N ALA A 56 -2.26 -5.10 0.36
CA ALA A 56 -0.97 -5.67 0.01
C ALA A 56 -0.98 -6.09 -1.45
N VAL A 57 0.15 -5.93 -2.10
CA VAL A 57 0.34 -6.37 -3.49
C VAL A 57 1.71 -7.05 -3.60
N GLY A 58 1.88 -7.85 -4.63
CA GLY A 58 3.12 -8.58 -4.87
C GLY A 58 3.00 -10.06 -4.54
N THR A 59 4.11 -10.77 -4.66
CA THR A 59 4.15 -12.23 -4.49
C THR A 59 3.85 -12.68 -3.06
N GLY A 60 4.14 -11.84 -2.07
CA GLY A 60 3.86 -12.13 -0.66
C GLY A 60 2.55 -11.55 -0.15
N ALA A 61 1.68 -11.05 -1.02
CA ALA A 61 0.47 -10.34 -0.61
C ALA A 61 -0.47 -11.19 0.25
N GLU A 62 -0.65 -12.46 -0.05
CA GLU A 62 -1.54 -13.34 0.71
C GLU A 62 -1.10 -13.49 2.16
N MET A 63 0.20 -13.64 2.39
CA MET A 63 0.76 -13.74 3.75
C MET A 63 0.56 -12.44 4.51
N ALA A 64 0.88 -11.31 3.87
CA ALA A 64 0.73 -9.99 4.48
C ALA A 64 -0.73 -9.70 4.81
N LEU A 65 -1.65 -10.00 3.89
CA LEU A 65 -3.08 -9.80 4.12
C LEU A 65 -3.61 -10.68 5.25
N GLY A 66 -3.14 -11.92 5.36
CA GLY A 66 -3.52 -12.81 6.45
C GLY A 66 -3.19 -12.22 7.81
N ILE A 67 -2.00 -11.64 7.96
CA ILE A 67 -1.61 -10.97 9.20
C ILE A 67 -2.46 -9.74 9.47
N MET A 68 -2.67 -8.91 8.44
CA MET A 68 -3.47 -7.69 8.60
C MET A 68 -4.94 -7.99 8.86
N ASP A 69 -5.51 -9.00 8.22
CA ASP A 69 -6.88 -9.43 8.48
C ASP A 69 -7.08 -9.86 9.93
N ALA A 70 -6.07 -10.52 10.51
CA ALA A 70 -6.15 -11.02 11.88
C ALA A 70 -5.98 -9.90 12.91
N GLU A 71 -5.18 -8.88 12.64
CA GLU A 71 -4.75 -7.91 13.64
C GLU A 71 -5.19 -6.47 13.41
N TYR A 72 -5.72 -6.16 12.24
CA TYR A 72 -6.18 -4.79 11.96
C TYR A 72 -7.40 -4.44 12.81
N LYS A 73 -7.39 -3.22 13.35
CA LYS A 73 -8.53 -2.63 14.07
C LYS A 73 -8.71 -1.20 13.64
N LYS A 74 -9.95 -0.71 13.63
CA LYS A 74 -10.21 0.70 13.36
C LYS A 74 -9.56 1.59 14.41
N ASN A 75 -9.16 2.77 13.97
CA ASN A 75 -8.57 3.79 14.84
C ASN A 75 -7.28 3.36 15.54
N MET A 76 -6.48 2.53 14.87
CA MET A 76 -5.16 2.18 15.37
C MET A 76 -4.28 3.41 15.42
N SER A 77 -3.43 3.51 16.44
CA SER A 77 -2.44 4.57 16.51
C SER A 77 -1.42 4.44 15.38
N GLU A 78 -0.73 5.54 15.08
CA GLU A 78 0.35 5.54 14.08
C GLU A 78 1.39 4.48 14.39
N ASP A 79 1.85 4.40 15.64
CA ASP A 79 2.86 3.44 16.06
C ASP A 79 2.37 1.99 15.91
N THR A 80 1.14 1.69 16.32
CA THR A 80 0.57 0.35 16.21
C THR A 80 0.36 -0.05 14.75
N SER A 81 -0.10 0.86 13.92
CA SER A 81 -0.26 0.62 12.48
C SER A 81 1.06 0.32 11.80
N LYS A 82 2.09 1.08 12.14
CA LYS A 82 3.44 0.87 11.64
C LYS A 82 3.98 -0.50 12.02
N LYS A 83 3.81 -0.89 13.27
CA LYS A 83 4.24 -2.20 13.75
C LYS A 83 3.51 -3.34 13.02
N LEU A 84 2.22 -3.18 12.78
CA LEU A 84 1.43 -4.16 12.04
C LEU A 84 1.93 -4.28 10.60
N ALA A 85 2.17 -3.17 9.93
CA ALA A 85 2.68 -3.19 8.56
C ALA A 85 4.05 -3.88 8.48
N ILE A 86 4.95 -3.59 9.40
CA ILE A 86 6.27 -4.22 9.47
C ILE A 86 6.13 -5.72 9.70
N LYS A 87 5.26 -6.12 10.62
CA LYS A 87 5.01 -7.54 10.91
C LYS A 87 4.49 -8.28 9.68
N ALA A 88 3.56 -7.68 8.96
CA ALA A 88 2.99 -8.27 7.75
C ALA A 88 4.04 -8.48 6.68
N VAL A 89 4.85 -7.48 6.40
CA VAL A 89 5.92 -7.57 5.40
C VAL A 89 7.01 -8.54 5.82
N LYS A 90 7.40 -8.53 7.08
CA LYS A 90 8.38 -9.48 7.63
C LYS A 90 7.93 -10.92 7.45
N SER A 91 6.67 -11.20 7.72
CA SER A 91 6.11 -12.55 7.55
C SER A 91 6.17 -12.99 6.09
N SER A 92 5.89 -12.08 5.17
CA SER A 92 5.98 -12.34 3.73
C SER A 92 7.42 -12.66 3.30
N ILE A 93 8.39 -11.88 3.77
CA ILE A 93 9.80 -12.08 3.42
C ILE A 93 10.30 -13.44 3.92
N GLN A 94 9.90 -13.83 5.11
CA GLN A 94 10.35 -15.11 5.71
C GLN A 94 9.77 -16.33 4.98
N ARG A 95 8.62 -16.18 4.35
CA ARG A 95 7.88 -17.30 3.75
C ARG A 95 7.92 -17.31 2.21
N ASP A 96 8.20 -16.17 1.61
CA ASP A 96 8.20 -16.00 0.17
C ASP A 96 9.63 -15.78 -0.34
N SER A 97 10.16 -16.76 -1.05
CA SER A 97 11.53 -16.69 -1.56
C SER A 97 11.73 -15.59 -2.61
N ALA A 98 10.67 -15.08 -3.20
CA ALA A 98 10.73 -13.99 -4.17
C ALA A 98 10.72 -12.61 -3.53
N SER A 99 10.45 -12.52 -2.22
CA SER A 99 10.48 -11.26 -1.48
C SER A 99 11.91 -10.89 -1.11
N GLY A 100 12.17 -9.59 -0.93
CA GLY A 100 13.48 -9.06 -0.60
C GLY A 100 13.94 -9.39 0.82
N ASP A 101 15.12 -8.89 1.16
CA ASP A 101 15.79 -9.14 2.44
C ASP A 101 15.91 -7.88 3.32
N GLY A 102 15.15 -6.86 2.99
CA GLY A 102 15.04 -5.63 3.78
C GLY A 102 13.65 -5.02 3.66
N ILE A 103 13.36 -4.07 4.52
CA ILE A 103 12.06 -3.39 4.55
C ILE A 103 12.28 -1.88 4.56
N ASP A 104 11.62 -1.19 3.64
CA ASP A 104 11.52 0.27 3.66
C ASP A 104 10.14 0.63 4.18
N VAL A 105 10.10 1.54 5.16
CA VAL A 105 8.85 2.00 5.77
C VAL A 105 8.67 3.48 5.50
N LEU A 106 7.52 3.83 4.95
CA LEU A 106 7.15 5.22 4.70
C LEU A 106 5.93 5.54 5.55
N THR A 107 6.06 6.52 6.43
CA THR A 107 4.95 6.99 7.27
C THR A 107 4.50 8.35 6.78
N ILE A 108 3.26 8.42 6.34
CA ILE A 108 2.69 9.64 5.76
C ILE A 108 1.61 10.16 6.70
N THR A 109 1.80 11.38 7.19
CA THR A 109 0.84 12.07 8.06
C THR A 109 0.62 13.49 7.54
N LYS A 110 -0.29 14.21 8.17
CA LYS A 110 -0.48 15.64 7.88
C LYS A 110 0.78 16.46 8.14
N LYS A 111 1.67 15.96 8.99
CA LYS A 111 2.92 16.66 9.34
C LYS A 111 4.02 16.44 8.30
N GLY A 112 3.86 15.46 7.43
CA GLY A 112 4.84 15.15 6.40
C GLY A 112 5.09 13.67 6.25
N ILE A 113 6.24 13.34 5.68
CA ILE A 113 6.63 11.96 5.35
C ILE A 113 7.89 11.61 6.11
N GLU A 114 7.88 10.47 6.80
CA GLU A 114 9.06 9.90 7.45
C GLU A 114 9.41 8.60 6.75
N GLU A 115 10.69 8.37 6.53
CA GLU A 115 11.19 7.19 5.85
C GLU A 115 12.20 6.46 6.73
N GLU A 116 12.08 5.13 6.80
CA GLU A 116 13.00 4.28 7.53
C GLU A 116 13.35 3.07 6.69
N SER A 117 14.58 2.60 6.82
CA SER A 117 15.02 1.34 6.19
C SER A 117 15.43 0.37 7.30
N LEU A 118 14.88 -0.83 7.27
CA LEU A 118 15.14 -1.87 8.25
C LEU A 118 15.82 -3.05 7.55
N GLY A 119 16.97 -3.46 8.06
CA GLY A 119 17.61 -4.71 7.64
C GLY A 119 16.99 -5.90 8.35
N LEU A 120 17.10 -7.06 7.74
CA LEU A 120 16.67 -8.32 8.32
C LEU A 120 17.84 -9.15 8.79
#